data_a407ad6a83af3571899a91117ddf7e99
#
_entry.id   a407ad6a83af3571899a91117ddf7e99
#
_cell.length_a   1.000
_cell.length_b   1.000
_cell.length_c   1.000
_cell.angle_alpha   90.00
_cell.angle_beta   90.00
_cell.angle_gamma   90.00
#
_symmetry.space_group_name_H-M   'P 1'
#
loop_
_entity.id
_entity.type
_entity.pdbx_description
1 polymer ?
#
loop_
_entity_poly.entity_id
_entity_poly.type
_entity_poly.pdbx_seq_one_letter_code
_entity_poly.pdbx_strand_id
1 'polypeptide(L)'
;MKRLVVFISVCCWMLVMQAAIHNVKDYGARADGVTIDSPAINRAISAASAGGGGTVYVPAGEYACYSIRLASHVHLYLEQGARIIAASPTPDGGYDEAEPNEHNRYQDFGHSHWKNSLIWGISLEDVTISGPGLIYGRGLTREESRLPGVGNKAISLKLCKNITLKDFSMLRCGHFALLATGVDNLSIINLKVDTNRDGFDIDCCKNVRITGCSVNSPWDDAIVLKASYAL
;
A
#
# COMPACT_ATOMS: atom_id res chain seq x y z
N MET A 1 -55.00 -0.49 -45.87
CA MET A 1 -53.85 -1.15 -45.11
C MET A 1 -53.05 -0.06 -44.46
N LYS A 2 -53.24 0.16 -43.14
CA LYS A 2 -52.49 1.17 -42.36
C LYS A 2 -51.24 0.46 -41.75
N ARG A 3 -50.06 0.90 -42.13
CA ARG A 3 -48.79 0.40 -41.55
C ARG A 3 -48.56 1.07 -40.19
N LEU A 4 -48.60 0.30 -39.11
CA LEU A 4 -48.21 0.71 -37.75
C LEU A 4 -46.68 0.72 -37.65
N VAL A 5 -46.10 1.89 -37.50
CA VAL A 5 -44.66 2.04 -37.22
C VAL A 5 -44.49 2.07 -35.71
N VAL A 6 -43.91 1.01 -35.15
CA VAL A 6 -43.55 0.93 -33.72
C VAL A 6 -42.18 1.53 -33.55
N PHE A 7 -42.07 2.69 -32.88
CA PHE A 7 -40.83 3.27 -32.42
C PHE A 7 -40.38 2.57 -31.10
N ILE A 8 -39.36 1.72 -31.17
CA ILE A 8 -38.72 1.19 -29.99
C ILE A 8 -37.69 2.25 -29.52
N SER A 9 -38.04 2.99 -28.47
CA SER A 9 -37.08 3.89 -27.76
C SER A 9 -36.15 3.04 -26.90
N VAL A 10 -34.92 2.83 -27.37
CA VAL A 10 -33.86 2.23 -26.56
C VAL A 10 -33.34 3.32 -25.63
N CYS A 11 -33.85 3.36 -24.39
CA CYS A 11 -33.28 4.17 -23.32
C CYS A 11 -31.93 3.55 -22.90
N CYS A 12 -30.83 4.07 -23.46
CA CYS A 12 -29.48 3.76 -23.03
C CYS A 12 -29.26 4.45 -21.67
N TRP A 13 -29.44 3.69 -20.60
CA TRP A 13 -29.06 4.16 -19.26
C TRP A 13 -27.52 4.19 -19.22
N MET A 14 -26.94 5.36 -19.43
CA MET A 14 -25.55 5.59 -19.08
C MET A 14 -25.45 5.51 -17.55
N LEU A 15 -25.01 4.37 -17.05
CA LEU A 15 -24.55 4.25 -15.67
C LEU A 15 -23.31 5.17 -15.55
N VAL A 16 -23.50 6.35 -15.00
CA VAL A 16 -22.39 7.20 -14.56
C VAL A 16 -21.76 6.45 -13.38
N MET A 17 -20.68 5.73 -13.65
CA MET A 17 -19.86 5.13 -12.61
C MET A 17 -19.13 6.25 -11.88
N GLN A 18 -19.74 6.72 -10.81
CA GLN A 18 -19.07 7.64 -9.89
C GLN A 18 -18.12 6.81 -9.02
N ALA A 19 -16.84 7.19 -8.98
CA ALA A 19 -15.88 6.54 -8.11
C ALA A 19 -16.38 6.55 -6.66
N ALA A 20 -16.66 5.39 -6.11
CA ALA A 20 -17.22 5.27 -4.77
C ALA A 20 -16.16 5.63 -3.71
N ILE A 21 -16.60 6.31 -2.64
CA ILE A 21 -15.78 6.56 -1.46
C ILE A 21 -16.15 5.53 -0.39
N HIS A 22 -15.18 4.76 0.05
CA HIS A 22 -15.30 3.75 1.08
C HIS A 22 -14.62 4.24 2.35
N ASN A 23 -15.38 4.83 3.28
CA ASN A 23 -14.83 5.25 4.56
C ASN A 23 -14.54 4.01 5.43
N VAL A 24 -13.30 3.86 5.88
CA VAL A 24 -12.89 2.67 6.67
C VAL A 24 -13.70 2.49 7.96
N LYS A 25 -14.26 3.57 8.50
CA LYS A 25 -15.14 3.52 9.68
C LYS A 25 -16.47 2.81 9.39
N ASP A 26 -16.99 2.90 8.18
CA ASP A 26 -18.20 2.19 7.76
C ASP A 26 -17.95 0.66 7.66
N TYR A 27 -16.69 0.25 7.60
CA TYR A 27 -16.22 -1.12 7.61
C TYR A 27 -15.77 -1.60 9.00
N GLY A 28 -15.97 -0.78 10.04
CA GLY A 28 -15.74 -1.13 11.44
C GLY A 28 -14.38 -0.71 11.99
N ALA A 29 -13.62 0.16 11.33
CA ALA A 29 -12.40 0.70 11.90
C ALA A 29 -12.71 1.62 13.09
N ARG A 30 -11.97 1.46 14.18
CA ARG A 30 -12.15 2.24 15.41
C ARG A 30 -11.28 3.49 15.47
N ALA A 31 -10.08 3.41 14.93
CA ALA A 31 -9.12 4.52 14.94
C ALA A 31 -8.75 5.00 16.37
N ASP A 32 -8.65 4.09 17.32
CA ASP A 32 -8.37 4.34 18.74
C ASP A 32 -6.89 4.08 19.11
N GLY A 33 -6.07 3.64 18.15
CA GLY A 33 -4.65 3.33 18.33
C GLY A 33 -4.36 2.00 19.02
N VAL A 34 -5.39 1.24 19.40
CA VAL A 34 -5.31 -0.03 20.17
C VAL A 34 -5.96 -1.18 19.42
N THR A 35 -7.20 -0.99 18.97
CA THR A 35 -7.93 -2.01 18.20
C THR A 35 -7.24 -2.22 16.84
N ILE A 36 -7.06 -3.48 16.44
CA ILE A 36 -6.45 -3.78 15.14
C ILE A 36 -7.46 -3.48 14.04
N ASP A 37 -7.18 -2.43 13.27
CA ASP A 37 -8.04 -1.89 12.21
C ASP A 37 -7.72 -2.42 10.81
N SER A 38 -6.61 -3.14 10.61
CA SER A 38 -6.27 -3.70 9.30
C SER A 38 -7.38 -4.58 8.69
N PRO A 39 -8.17 -5.39 9.44
CA PRO A 39 -9.28 -6.12 8.84
C PRO A 39 -10.38 -5.21 8.27
N ALA A 40 -10.67 -4.08 8.92
CA ALA A 40 -11.65 -3.10 8.45
C ALA A 40 -11.16 -2.38 7.19
N ILE A 41 -9.90 -1.94 7.19
CA ILE A 41 -9.27 -1.30 6.04
C ILE A 41 -9.23 -2.28 4.84
N ASN A 42 -8.88 -3.54 5.07
CA ASN A 42 -8.84 -4.56 4.03
C ASN A 42 -10.23 -4.85 3.44
N ARG A 43 -11.31 -4.81 4.25
CA ARG A 43 -12.68 -4.91 3.74
C ARG A 43 -13.05 -3.72 2.85
N ALA A 44 -12.67 -2.50 3.24
CA ALA A 44 -12.91 -1.30 2.44
C ALA A 44 -12.16 -1.37 1.10
N ILE A 45 -10.89 -1.80 1.10
CA ILE A 45 -10.07 -1.99 -0.11
C ILE A 45 -10.71 -3.05 -1.03
N SER A 46 -11.12 -4.19 -0.47
CA SER A 46 -11.77 -5.26 -1.23
C SER A 46 -13.09 -4.80 -1.85
N ALA A 47 -13.89 -4.04 -1.11
CA ALA A 47 -15.16 -3.50 -1.61
C ALA A 47 -14.94 -2.49 -2.74
N ALA A 48 -13.95 -1.58 -2.60
CA ALA A 48 -13.59 -0.62 -3.63
C ALA A 48 -13.15 -1.32 -4.92
N SER A 49 -12.24 -2.28 -4.82
CA SER A 49 -11.74 -3.03 -5.98
C SER A 49 -12.85 -3.87 -6.65
N ALA A 50 -13.69 -4.55 -5.87
CA ALA A 50 -14.82 -5.32 -6.40
C ALA A 50 -15.88 -4.43 -7.11
N GLY A 51 -15.97 -3.16 -6.72
CA GLY A 51 -16.81 -2.15 -7.38
C GLY A 51 -16.21 -1.56 -8.67
N GLY A 52 -15.06 -2.06 -9.12
CA GLY A 52 -14.35 -1.54 -10.30
C GLY A 52 -13.38 -0.40 -9.99
N GLY A 53 -13.09 -0.15 -8.71
CA GLY A 53 -12.18 0.89 -8.23
C GLY A 53 -12.88 1.93 -7.36
N GLY A 54 -12.08 2.73 -6.66
CA GLY A 54 -12.61 3.78 -5.79
C GLY A 54 -11.60 4.28 -4.77
N THR A 55 -12.06 5.25 -3.98
CA THR A 55 -11.24 5.82 -2.90
C THR A 55 -11.58 5.15 -1.57
N VAL A 56 -10.58 4.54 -0.95
CA VAL A 56 -10.64 4.10 0.45
C VAL A 56 -10.17 5.27 1.31
N TYR A 57 -11.11 5.88 1.99
CA TYR A 57 -10.89 7.08 2.79
C TYR A 57 -10.59 6.70 4.23
N VAL A 58 -9.43 7.13 4.71
CA VAL A 58 -8.97 6.94 6.09
C VAL A 58 -9.04 8.30 6.79
N PRO A 59 -10.10 8.59 7.55
CA PRO A 59 -10.25 9.86 8.27
C PRO A 59 -9.24 10.01 9.42
N ALA A 60 -9.17 11.21 9.99
CA ALA A 60 -8.32 11.47 11.16
C ALA A 60 -8.54 10.46 12.29
N GLY A 61 -7.45 9.98 12.89
CA GLY A 61 -7.43 9.00 13.97
C GLY A 61 -6.21 8.10 13.94
N GLU A 62 -6.06 7.21 14.92
CA GLU A 62 -4.93 6.30 15.06
C GLU A 62 -5.37 4.86 14.77
N TYR A 63 -4.88 4.30 13.68
CA TYR A 63 -5.25 2.96 13.19
C TYR A 63 -4.11 1.98 13.46
N ALA A 64 -4.22 1.17 14.51
CA ALA A 64 -3.28 0.09 14.77
C ALA A 64 -3.49 -1.03 13.74
N CYS A 65 -2.45 -1.37 12.99
CA CYS A 65 -2.57 -2.27 11.87
C CYS A 65 -1.45 -3.32 11.85
N TYR A 66 -1.81 -4.51 11.43
CA TYR A 66 -0.94 -5.48 10.79
C TYR A 66 -0.99 -5.26 9.27
N SER A 67 -0.94 -6.34 8.47
CA SER A 67 -0.89 -6.19 7.01
C SER A 67 -2.16 -5.59 6.41
N ILE A 68 -1.98 -4.47 5.70
CA ILE A 68 -2.95 -3.87 4.78
C ILE A 68 -2.63 -4.38 3.38
N ARG A 69 -3.60 -5.04 2.75
CA ARG A 69 -3.46 -5.67 1.44
C ARG A 69 -4.05 -4.77 0.38
N LEU A 70 -3.20 -4.19 -0.47
CA LEU A 70 -3.65 -3.36 -1.58
C LEU A 70 -4.38 -4.19 -2.63
N ALA A 71 -5.20 -3.54 -3.44
CA ALA A 71 -5.87 -4.13 -4.59
C ALA A 71 -5.83 -3.17 -5.79
N SER A 72 -5.96 -3.70 -7.01
CA SER A 72 -5.95 -2.90 -8.23
C SER A 72 -7.09 -1.90 -8.28
N HIS A 73 -6.85 -0.75 -8.93
CA HIS A 73 -7.78 0.36 -9.15
C HIS A 73 -8.24 1.06 -7.86
N VAL A 74 -7.45 0.96 -6.78
CA VAL A 74 -7.79 1.55 -5.48
C VAL A 74 -6.90 2.74 -5.17
N HIS A 75 -7.53 3.82 -4.70
CA HIS A 75 -6.87 4.96 -4.11
C HIS A 75 -7.04 4.90 -2.58
N LEU A 76 -5.98 4.59 -1.84
CA LEU A 76 -5.93 4.69 -0.38
C LEU A 76 -5.59 6.14 0.00
N TYR A 77 -6.56 6.89 0.50
CA TYR A 77 -6.39 8.30 0.86
C TYR A 77 -6.32 8.46 2.39
N LEU A 78 -5.21 9.04 2.86
CA LEU A 78 -4.96 9.32 4.28
C LEU A 78 -5.25 10.79 4.57
N GLU A 79 -6.32 11.08 5.29
CA GLU A 79 -6.67 12.45 5.64
C GLU A 79 -5.65 13.10 6.59
N GLN A 80 -5.67 14.43 6.67
CA GLN A 80 -4.91 15.16 7.69
C GLN A 80 -5.26 14.65 9.09
N GLY A 81 -4.24 14.19 9.83
CA GLY A 81 -4.43 13.59 11.14
C GLY A 81 -4.72 12.08 11.14
N ALA A 82 -4.84 11.44 9.97
CA ALA A 82 -4.85 9.99 9.87
C ALA A 82 -3.46 9.42 10.13
N ARG A 83 -3.37 8.41 11.00
CA ARG A 83 -2.12 7.74 11.36
C ARG A 83 -2.28 6.23 11.27
N ILE A 84 -1.72 5.62 10.24
CA ILE A 84 -1.61 4.14 10.16
C ILE A 84 -0.38 3.75 10.98
N ILE A 85 -0.60 2.97 12.04
CA ILE A 85 0.42 2.61 13.01
C ILE A 85 0.66 1.11 12.93
N ALA A 86 1.87 0.70 12.60
CA ALA A 86 2.29 -0.68 12.66
C ALA A 86 2.17 -1.19 14.11
N ALA A 87 1.34 -2.18 14.35
CA ALA A 87 1.20 -2.82 15.64
C ALA A 87 2.34 -3.82 15.88
N SER A 88 2.77 -3.97 17.12
CA SER A 88 3.71 -5.04 17.48
C SER A 88 3.00 -6.39 17.39
N PRO A 89 3.64 -7.43 16.81
CA PRO A 89 3.04 -8.75 16.74
C PRO A 89 2.84 -9.33 18.15
N THR A 90 1.80 -10.15 18.30
CA THR A 90 1.46 -10.87 19.52
C THR A 90 1.31 -12.37 19.20
N PRO A 91 1.21 -13.26 20.19
CA PRO A 91 0.93 -14.68 19.93
C PRO A 91 -0.38 -14.92 19.14
N ASP A 92 -1.35 -14.01 19.28
CA ASP A 92 -2.68 -14.14 18.68
C ASP A 92 -2.86 -13.32 17.41
N GLY A 93 -1.83 -12.57 16.96
CA GLY A 93 -1.94 -11.73 15.77
C GLY A 93 -0.63 -11.11 15.31
N GLY A 94 -0.51 -10.94 13.99
CA GLY A 94 0.69 -10.42 13.36
C GLY A 94 0.48 -10.08 11.89
N TYR A 95 1.59 -9.80 11.24
CA TYR A 95 1.66 -9.54 9.81
C TYR A 95 1.46 -10.81 9.00
N ASP A 96 1.10 -10.66 7.74
CA ASP A 96 1.05 -11.76 6.79
C ASP A 96 2.43 -12.44 6.71
N GLU A 97 2.41 -13.76 6.54
CA GLU A 97 3.65 -14.51 6.42
C GLU A 97 4.39 -14.15 5.13
N ALA A 98 5.71 -14.17 5.22
CA ALA A 98 6.56 -14.04 4.06
C ALA A 98 6.24 -15.17 3.08
N GLU A 99 5.93 -14.83 1.83
CA GLU A 99 5.57 -15.81 0.82
C GLU A 99 6.77 -16.62 0.36
N PRO A 100 6.60 -17.92 0.10
CA PRO A 100 7.62 -18.71 -0.62
C PRO A 100 7.80 -18.15 -2.04
N ASN A 101 9.04 -17.99 -2.49
CA ASN A 101 9.31 -17.56 -3.87
C ASN A 101 10.69 -18.05 -4.36
N GLU A 102 10.88 -18.03 -5.68
CA GLU A 102 12.12 -18.47 -6.33
C GLU A 102 13.27 -17.46 -6.23
N HIS A 103 12.99 -16.23 -5.77
CA HIS A 103 13.94 -15.14 -5.75
C HIS A 103 14.88 -15.15 -4.54
N ASN A 104 14.61 -15.99 -3.52
CA ASN A 104 15.43 -16.11 -2.30
C ASN A 104 16.91 -16.38 -2.56
N ARG A 105 17.25 -16.96 -3.71
CA ARG A 105 18.62 -17.25 -4.10
C ARG A 105 19.40 -16.03 -4.60
N TYR A 106 18.73 -14.94 -4.93
CA TYR A 106 19.35 -13.74 -5.52
C TYR A 106 19.56 -12.62 -4.52
N GLN A 107 18.80 -12.62 -3.43
CA GLN A 107 18.82 -11.60 -2.40
C GLN A 107 18.61 -12.22 -1.01
N ASP A 108 19.00 -11.51 0.02
CA ASP A 108 18.67 -11.87 1.39
C ASP A 108 17.16 -11.89 1.65
N PHE A 109 16.78 -12.43 2.79
CA PHE A 109 15.37 -12.61 3.13
C PHE A 109 14.60 -11.26 3.21
N GLY A 110 15.22 -10.19 3.68
CA GLY A 110 14.59 -8.89 3.79
C GLY A 110 14.19 -8.33 2.44
N HIS A 111 15.03 -8.50 1.42
CA HIS A 111 14.82 -8.01 0.07
C HIS A 111 13.97 -8.93 -0.82
N SER A 112 13.78 -10.18 -0.44
CA SER A 112 13.15 -11.20 -1.29
C SER A 112 11.73 -11.59 -0.89
N HIS A 113 11.13 -10.92 0.09
CA HIS A 113 9.76 -11.16 0.55
C HIS A 113 9.00 -9.85 0.69
N TRP A 114 7.71 -9.85 0.36
CA TRP A 114 6.90 -8.63 0.27
C TRP A 114 5.67 -8.64 1.20
N LYS A 115 5.04 -9.80 1.45
CA LYS A 115 3.79 -9.87 2.25
C LYS A 115 3.98 -9.55 3.73
N ASN A 116 5.15 -9.84 4.30
CA ASN A 116 5.48 -9.53 5.69
C ASN A 116 5.72 -8.02 5.93
N SER A 117 4.77 -7.22 5.53
CA SER A 117 4.83 -5.75 5.51
C SER A 117 3.56 -5.13 6.07
N LEU A 118 3.64 -3.87 6.51
CA LEU A 118 2.46 -3.12 6.96
C LEU A 118 1.49 -2.84 5.81
N ILE A 119 2.01 -2.45 4.66
CA ILE A 119 1.21 -2.26 3.44
C ILE A 119 1.90 -3.00 2.32
N TRP A 120 1.17 -3.86 1.60
CA TRP A 120 1.78 -4.58 0.50
C TRP A 120 0.85 -4.78 -0.69
N GLY A 121 1.46 -4.94 -1.88
CA GLY A 121 0.78 -5.26 -3.13
C GLY A 121 1.66 -6.06 -4.09
N ILE A 122 1.09 -7.10 -4.69
CA ILE A 122 1.78 -7.97 -5.67
C ILE A 122 0.92 -8.08 -6.92
N SER A 123 1.53 -7.83 -8.09
CA SER A 123 0.88 -7.91 -9.41
C SER A 123 -0.38 -7.05 -9.54
N LEU A 124 -0.33 -5.83 -8.99
CA LEU A 124 -1.44 -4.87 -9.00
C LEU A 124 -1.22 -3.79 -10.06
N GLU A 125 -2.31 -3.16 -10.48
CA GLU A 125 -2.28 -2.00 -11.37
C GLU A 125 -3.17 -0.86 -10.88
N ASP A 126 -2.79 0.38 -11.28
CA ASP A 126 -3.55 1.60 -11.02
C ASP A 126 -3.84 1.83 -9.53
N VAL A 127 -2.79 1.80 -8.70
CA VAL A 127 -2.90 2.01 -7.25
C VAL A 127 -2.30 3.35 -6.85
N THR A 128 -3.03 4.10 -6.05
CA THR A 128 -2.54 5.34 -5.45
C THR A 128 -2.62 5.24 -3.92
N ILE A 129 -1.55 5.65 -3.23
CA ILE A 129 -1.58 5.99 -1.81
C ILE A 129 -1.27 7.47 -1.72
N SER A 130 -2.16 8.26 -1.11
CA SER A 130 -1.93 9.70 -1.01
C SER A 130 -2.57 10.34 0.22
N GLY A 131 -2.32 11.65 0.36
CA GLY A 131 -2.91 12.49 1.40
C GLY A 131 -1.95 12.81 2.54
N PRO A 132 -2.22 13.84 3.35
CA PRO A 132 -1.28 14.39 4.32
C PRO A 132 -1.17 13.59 5.65
N GLY A 133 -1.56 12.31 5.63
CA GLY A 133 -1.48 11.43 6.80
C GLY A 133 -0.08 10.91 7.10
N LEU A 134 0.01 10.05 8.10
CA LEU A 134 1.26 9.44 8.57
C LEU A 134 1.19 7.92 8.53
N ILE A 135 2.23 7.29 8.01
CA ILE A 135 2.52 5.85 8.17
C ILE A 135 3.63 5.72 9.21
N TYR A 136 3.31 5.09 10.35
CA TYR A 136 4.23 4.93 11.47
C TYR A 136 4.57 3.47 11.73
N GLY A 137 5.77 3.07 11.37
CA GLY A 137 6.25 1.69 11.43
C GLY A 137 6.79 1.22 12.79
N ARG A 138 6.34 1.78 13.91
CA ARG A 138 6.91 1.52 15.26
C ARG A 138 6.95 0.05 15.67
N GLY A 139 6.04 -0.78 15.18
CA GLY A 139 5.93 -2.21 15.47
C GLY A 139 6.70 -3.10 14.48
N LEU A 140 7.31 -2.51 13.46
CA LEU A 140 8.12 -3.23 12.48
C LEU A 140 9.53 -3.46 13.03
N THR A 141 10.10 -4.63 12.76
CA THR A 141 11.52 -4.87 13.05
C THR A 141 12.43 -4.23 11.99
N ARG A 142 13.61 -3.81 12.39
CA ARG A 142 14.68 -3.37 11.48
C ARG A 142 15.52 -4.53 10.96
N GLU A 143 15.38 -5.69 11.59
CA GLU A 143 16.12 -6.89 11.24
C GLU A 143 15.35 -7.73 10.21
N GLU A 144 16.06 -8.59 9.54
CA GLU A 144 15.46 -9.68 8.80
C GLU A 144 14.87 -10.68 9.80
N SER A 145 13.58 -10.93 9.69
CA SER A 145 12.93 -11.92 10.55
C SER A 145 12.21 -12.96 9.71
N ARG A 146 12.47 -14.22 10.02
CA ARG A 146 11.75 -15.37 9.47
C ARG A 146 10.66 -15.87 10.42
N LEU A 147 10.48 -15.18 11.54
CA LEU A 147 9.45 -15.55 12.51
C LEU A 147 8.06 -15.22 11.97
N PRO A 148 7.10 -16.14 12.10
CA PRO A 148 5.71 -15.89 11.69
C PRO A 148 5.16 -14.62 12.36
N GLY A 149 4.35 -13.87 11.63
CA GLY A 149 3.69 -12.68 12.13
C GLY A 149 4.58 -11.45 12.31
N VAL A 150 5.87 -11.52 12.03
CA VAL A 150 6.80 -10.37 12.15
C VAL A 150 6.89 -9.62 10.82
N GLY A 151 6.54 -8.33 10.83
CA GLY A 151 6.69 -7.43 9.69
C GLY A 151 7.95 -6.59 9.79
N ASN A 152 8.59 -6.30 8.66
CA ASN A 152 9.81 -5.51 8.63
C ASN A 152 9.83 -4.39 7.57
N LYS A 153 8.73 -4.12 6.87
CA LYS A 153 8.64 -3.08 5.84
C LYS A 153 7.38 -2.25 6.02
N ALA A 154 7.48 -0.93 5.83
CA ALA A 154 6.29 -0.09 5.85
C ALA A 154 5.45 -0.28 4.58
N ILE A 155 6.06 -0.18 3.39
CA ILE A 155 5.38 -0.43 2.11
C ILE A 155 6.24 -1.40 1.29
N SER A 156 5.61 -2.41 0.69
CA SER A 156 6.26 -3.28 -0.27
C SER A 156 5.39 -3.55 -1.49
N LEU A 157 5.99 -3.46 -2.67
CA LEU A 157 5.33 -3.58 -3.96
C LEU A 157 6.14 -4.53 -4.85
N LYS A 158 5.47 -5.51 -5.47
CA LYS A 158 6.12 -6.44 -6.39
C LYS A 158 5.33 -6.57 -7.68
N LEU A 159 6.02 -6.45 -8.84
CA LEU A 159 5.43 -6.65 -10.17
C LEU A 159 4.14 -5.83 -10.39
N CYS A 160 4.10 -4.62 -9.85
CA CYS A 160 2.96 -3.71 -9.98
C CYS A 160 3.14 -2.75 -11.16
N LYS A 161 2.05 -2.09 -11.58
CA LYS A 161 2.05 -1.13 -12.69
C LYS A 161 1.22 0.10 -12.35
N ASN A 162 1.67 1.28 -12.81
CA ASN A 162 0.99 2.57 -12.60
C ASN A 162 0.74 2.86 -11.11
N ILE A 163 1.82 2.96 -10.34
CA ILE A 163 1.75 3.20 -8.90
C ILE A 163 2.10 4.66 -8.59
N THR A 164 1.29 5.29 -7.74
CA THR A 164 1.54 6.63 -7.23
C THR A 164 1.55 6.65 -5.71
N LEU A 165 2.64 7.12 -5.12
CA LEU A 165 2.81 7.36 -3.68
C LEU A 165 3.02 8.87 -3.49
N LYS A 166 2.11 9.55 -2.75
CA LYS A 166 2.09 11.01 -2.80
C LYS A 166 1.61 11.69 -1.52
N ASP A 167 2.34 12.74 -1.09
CA ASP A 167 1.94 13.74 -0.09
C ASP A 167 1.81 13.24 1.36
N PHE A 168 2.26 12.04 1.71
CA PHE A 168 2.23 11.54 3.10
C PHE A 168 3.61 11.53 3.75
N SER A 169 3.60 11.36 5.07
CA SER A 169 4.81 11.19 5.87
C SER A 169 4.98 9.75 6.32
N MET A 170 6.24 9.34 6.52
CA MET A 170 6.60 8.02 7.02
C MET A 170 7.59 8.15 8.16
N LEU A 171 7.43 7.34 9.22
CA LEU A 171 8.27 7.39 10.41
C LEU A 171 8.61 5.98 10.90
N ARG A 172 9.90 5.71 11.18
CA ARG A 172 10.42 4.44 11.74
C ARG A 172 9.93 3.21 10.97
N CYS A 173 10.28 3.12 9.71
CA CYS A 173 9.66 2.21 8.74
C CYS A 173 10.16 0.75 8.80
N GLY A 174 10.86 0.36 9.84
CA GLY A 174 11.44 -0.98 9.95
C GLY A 174 12.73 -1.09 9.15
N HIS A 175 12.89 -2.14 8.38
CA HIS A 175 14.04 -2.38 7.49
C HIS A 175 13.93 -1.48 6.24
N PHE A 176 12.73 -1.36 5.64
CA PHE A 176 12.47 -0.51 4.48
C PHE A 176 11.27 0.42 4.69
N ALA A 177 11.41 1.68 4.29
CA ALA A 177 10.24 2.53 4.12
C ALA A 177 9.45 2.10 2.88
N LEU A 178 10.12 1.87 1.76
CA LEU A 178 9.56 1.32 0.54
C LEU A 178 10.53 0.28 -0.06
N LEU A 179 10.05 -0.94 -0.25
CA LEU A 179 10.66 -1.93 -1.12
C LEU A 179 9.81 -2.07 -2.38
N ALA A 180 10.29 -1.57 -3.51
CA ALA A 180 9.63 -1.69 -4.80
C ALA A 180 10.44 -2.59 -5.73
N THR A 181 9.88 -3.71 -6.16
CA THR A 181 10.55 -4.70 -7.01
C THR A 181 9.75 -4.95 -8.28
N GLY A 182 10.35 -4.68 -9.44
CA GLY A 182 9.72 -4.92 -10.74
C GLY A 182 8.48 -4.06 -11.01
N VAL A 183 8.40 -2.86 -10.44
CA VAL A 183 7.27 -1.93 -10.66
C VAL A 183 7.51 -1.14 -11.95
N ASP A 184 6.51 -1.08 -12.81
CA ASP A 184 6.51 -0.24 -14.01
C ASP A 184 5.60 0.99 -13.84
N ASN A 185 6.07 2.18 -14.21
CA ASN A 185 5.43 3.47 -13.94
C ASN A 185 5.22 3.75 -12.45
N LEU A 186 6.32 3.96 -11.71
CA LEU A 186 6.30 4.32 -10.30
C LEU A 186 6.54 5.82 -10.12
N SER A 187 5.60 6.51 -9.49
CA SER A 187 5.72 7.92 -9.10
C SER A 187 5.75 8.06 -7.59
N ILE A 188 6.81 8.63 -7.04
CA ILE A 188 6.99 8.94 -5.60
C ILE A 188 7.13 10.45 -5.49
N ILE A 189 6.13 11.11 -4.89
CA ILE A 189 5.99 12.56 -4.96
C ILE A 189 5.77 13.15 -3.58
N ASN A 190 6.61 14.13 -3.19
CA ASN A 190 6.45 14.92 -1.97
C ASN A 190 6.29 14.07 -0.69
N LEU A 191 7.02 12.96 -0.57
CA LEU A 191 7.06 12.17 0.66
C LEU A 191 8.09 12.73 1.63
N LYS A 192 7.77 12.66 2.92
CA LYS A 192 8.68 12.97 4.03
C LYS A 192 8.94 11.70 4.81
N VAL A 193 10.15 11.18 4.73
CA VAL A 193 10.52 9.91 5.36
C VAL A 193 11.59 10.17 6.41
N ASP A 194 11.32 9.72 7.65
CA ASP A 194 12.29 9.70 8.73
C ASP A 194 12.37 8.27 9.27
N THR A 195 13.42 7.57 8.89
CA THR A 195 13.64 6.16 9.21
C THR A 195 15.09 5.90 9.61
N ASN A 196 15.40 4.71 10.09
CA ASN A 196 16.76 4.37 10.50
C ASN A 196 17.51 3.58 9.42
N ARG A 197 16.80 2.75 8.69
CA ARG A 197 17.32 1.90 7.61
C ARG A 197 16.83 2.41 6.27
N ASP A 198 16.84 1.56 5.24
CA ASP A 198 16.56 1.96 3.86
C ASP A 198 15.29 2.82 3.70
N GLY A 199 15.43 3.93 3.01
CA GLY A 199 14.32 4.77 2.58
C GLY A 199 13.60 4.13 1.41
N PHE A 200 14.05 4.40 0.18
CA PHE A 200 13.44 3.84 -1.04
C PHE A 200 14.40 2.85 -1.70
N ASP A 201 14.08 1.57 -1.62
CA ASP A 201 14.75 0.50 -2.36
C ASP A 201 13.97 0.24 -3.66
N ILE A 202 14.59 0.60 -4.78
CA ILE A 202 13.99 0.56 -6.12
C ILE A 202 14.72 -0.51 -6.94
N ASP A 203 14.17 -1.71 -6.99
CA ASP A 203 14.80 -2.88 -7.59
C ASP A 203 14.09 -3.34 -8.87
N CYS A 204 14.82 -3.43 -9.97
CA CYS A 204 14.31 -3.87 -11.28
C CYS A 204 13.09 -3.08 -11.79
N CYS A 205 12.87 -1.87 -11.30
CA CYS A 205 11.74 -1.03 -11.69
C CYS A 205 11.98 -0.31 -13.02
N LYS A 206 10.89 0.08 -13.69
CA LYS A 206 10.92 0.83 -14.95
C LYS A 206 10.12 2.12 -14.82
N ASN A 207 10.52 3.17 -15.56
CA ASN A 207 9.79 4.43 -15.61
C ASN A 207 9.53 5.02 -14.21
N VAL A 208 10.59 5.14 -13.40
CA VAL A 208 10.50 5.64 -12.01
C VAL A 208 10.73 7.14 -11.96
N ARG A 209 9.86 7.85 -11.25
CA ARG A 209 10.00 9.26 -10.92
C ARG A 209 9.96 9.46 -9.42
N ILE A 210 10.98 10.09 -8.85
CA ILE A 210 11.04 10.52 -7.46
C ILE A 210 11.23 12.02 -7.46
N THR A 211 10.31 12.78 -6.86
CA THR A 211 10.35 14.24 -6.88
C THR A 211 9.80 14.87 -5.61
N GLY A 212 10.44 15.95 -5.14
CA GLY A 212 10.01 16.71 -3.96
C GLY A 212 10.11 15.95 -2.64
N CYS A 213 10.79 14.81 -2.60
CA CYS A 213 10.90 13.98 -1.41
C CYS A 213 12.02 14.44 -0.48
N SER A 214 11.83 14.21 0.83
CA SER A 214 12.86 14.35 1.85
C SER A 214 13.01 13.02 2.58
N VAL A 215 14.18 12.43 2.56
CA VAL A 215 14.46 11.14 3.19
C VAL A 215 15.62 11.28 4.17
N ASN A 216 15.36 11.04 5.45
CA ASN A 216 16.36 10.90 6.50
C ASN A 216 16.52 9.41 6.84
N SER A 217 17.70 8.87 6.53
CA SER A 217 18.06 7.46 6.71
C SER A 217 19.52 7.36 7.13
N PRO A 218 19.85 7.70 8.42
CA PRO A 218 21.23 7.92 8.84
C PRO A 218 22.07 6.65 8.94
N TRP A 219 21.49 5.46 8.87
CA TRP A 219 22.18 4.19 9.10
C TRP A 219 22.22 3.29 7.86
N ASP A 220 21.58 3.71 6.77
CA ASP A 220 21.54 2.95 5.52
C ASP A 220 21.18 3.87 4.35
N ASP A 221 20.85 3.33 3.18
CA ASP A 221 20.60 4.09 1.97
C ASP A 221 19.27 4.87 2.00
N ALA A 222 19.34 6.18 1.76
CA ALA A 222 18.12 6.99 1.61
C ALA A 222 17.33 6.62 0.35
N ILE A 223 18.05 6.42 -0.76
CA ILE A 223 17.49 5.97 -2.04
C ILE A 223 18.51 5.06 -2.69
N VAL A 224 18.13 3.84 -3.00
CA VAL A 224 19.00 2.87 -3.67
C VAL A 224 18.33 2.33 -4.93
N LEU A 225 19.10 2.22 -6.00
CA LEU A 225 18.68 1.65 -7.29
C LEU A 225 19.38 0.31 -7.48
N LYS A 226 18.60 -0.74 -7.68
CA LYS A 226 19.08 -2.12 -7.83
C LYS A 226 18.56 -2.78 -9.12
N ALA A 227 19.24 -3.83 -9.53
CA ALA A 227 18.84 -4.73 -10.61
C ALA A 227 19.15 -6.18 -10.18
N SER A 228 18.51 -6.61 -9.10
CA SER A 228 18.83 -7.87 -8.41
C SER A 228 18.23 -9.10 -9.09
N TYR A 229 17.20 -8.92 -9.92
CA TYR A 229 16.42 -10.00 -10.52
C TYR A 229 16.36 -9.87 -12.04
N ALA A 230 16.12 -10.98 -12.72
CA ALA A 230 15.70 -11.03 -14.12
C ALA A 230 14.16 -11.14 -14.18
N LEU A 231 13.48 -9.99 -14.09
CA LEU A 231 12.01 -9.89 -14.08
C LEU A 231 11.46 -9.45 -15.43
#